data_1026189739608f39f23b26e91a7f1c16
#
_entry.id   1026189739608f39f23b26e91a7f1c16
#
_cell.length_a   1.000
_cell.length_b   1.000
_cell.length_c   1.000
_cell.angle_alpha   90.00
_cell.angle_beta   90.00
_cell.angle_gamma   90.00
#
_symmetry.space_group_name_H-M   'P 1'
#
loop_
_entity.id
_entity.type
_entity.pdbx_description
1 polymer ?
#
loop_
_entity_poly.entity_id
_entity_poly.type
_entity_poly.pdbx_seq_one_letter_code
_entity_poly.pdbx_strand_id
1 'polypeptide(L)'
;RLNEEAGLRIRTDCTRRHLVLDLARHTLQAGSLVTGTGLLERTQDTWNLRWPAYDLRPGPDDVLVPSALVKKLALQPGVMLEVKVRLPRDREQGLVVEEIHAVEGIPVADWKAPVEFEKLTPLFPNRRVFLETPVDPEVGARAVDLLSPIGMGQRGLIAAPPRAGKTILLQTLARNIRINHPKAALMLLLVDERPEEVTDMRRALDCEIYASTFDEPVQRHIQICETVALRAQRLVELGRDVIILLDSITRMARAYNNLQPSKGGRTMSGGVDAKALARPRKFFGSARNTEEGGSLTILGTALIETHSRMDDLIFEEFKGTGNMEIHLDRSIAEMRVFPAIQIVKTGTRREELLLHPDEYERIVTLRRQLSELPAAEAMELLVSNLQHTKSNAELLLTGLRGI
;
A
#
# COMPACT_ATOMS: atom_id res chain seq x y z
N ARG A 1 10.40 -29.30 -14.48
CA ARG A 1 11.84 -29.48 -14.76
C ARG A 1 12.57 -29.94 -13.51
N LEU A 2 12.75 -29.11 -12.47
CA LEU A 2 13.46 -29.50 -11.23
C LEU A 2 12.87 -30.75 -10.53
N ASN A 3 11.56 -30.92 -10.53
CA ASN A 3 10.91 -32.10 -9.95
C ASN A 3 11.12 -33.36 -10.79
N GLU A 4 11.19 -33.22 -12.12
CA GLU A 4 11.52 -34.31 -13.01
C GLU A 4 12.99 -34.77 -12.85
N GLU A 5 13.91 -33.82 -12.75
CA GLU A 5 15.32 -34.05 -12.45
C GLU A 5 15.53 -34.71 -11.07
N ALA A 6 14.67 -34.38 -10.09
CA ALA A 6 14.64 -35.01 -8.77
C ALA A 6 13.90 -36.37 -8.74
N GLY A 7 13.32 -36.82 -9.86
CA GLY A 7 12.56 -38.07 -9.93
C GLY A 7 11.23 -38.06 -9.17
N LEU A 8 10.69 -36.87 -8.85
CA LEU A 8 9.44 -36.72 -8.14
C LEU A 8 8.25 -36.94 -9.06
N ARG A 9 7.31 -37.80 -8.66
CA ARG A 9 6.02 -37.96 -9.35
C ARG A 9 5.17 -36.73 -9.15
N ILE A 10 5.01 -35.91 -10.19
CA ILE A 10 4.19 -34.71 -10.18
C ILE A 10 2.71 -35.14 -10.16
N ARG A 11 1.96 -34.73 -9.15
CA ARG A 11 0.50 -34.86 -9.13
C ARG A 11 -0.09 -33.87 -10.13
N THR A 12 -1.06 -34.28 -10.92
CA THR A 12 -1.71 -33.46 -11.94
C THR A 12 -2.53 -32.30 -11.37
N ASP A 13 -2.87 -32.35 -10.08
CA ASP A 13 -3.67 -31.38 -9.32
C ASP A 13 -2.84 -30.49 -8.37
N CYS A 14 -1.50 -30.54 -8.48
CA CYS A 14 -0.60 -29.79 -7.62
C CYS A 14 -0.45 -28.32 -8.03
N THR A 15 -0.60 -27.41 -7.07
CA THR A 15 -0.19 -26.02 -7.25
C THR A 15 1.34 -25.89 -7.26
N ARG A 16 1.85 -24.80 -7.84
CA ARG A 16 3.30 -24.48 -7.81
C ARG A 16 3.85 -24.49 -6.37
N ARG A 17 3.06 -24.06 -5.39
CA ARG A 17 3.44 -24.08 -3.97
C ARG A 17 3.68 -25.51 -3.47
N HIS A 18 2.79 -26.44 -3.74
CA HIS A 18 2.96 -27.84 -3.36
C HIS A 18 4.23 -28.45 -3.97
N LEU A 19 4.50 -28.16 -5.25
CA LEU A 19 5.70 -28.65 -5.94
C LEU A 19 6.99 -28.12 -5.30
N VAL A 20 7.03 -26.87 -4.90
CA VAL A 20 8.20 -26.28 -4.20
C VAL A 20 8.40 -26.93 -2.83
N LEU A 21 7.33 -27.15 -2.08
CA LEU A 21 7.41 -27.80 -0.76
C LEU A 21 7.82 -29.28 -0.85
N ASP A 22 7.31 -30.01 -1.85
CA ASP A 22 7.69 -31.40 -2.10
C ASP A 22 9.16 -31.51 -2.51
N LEU A 23 9.63 -30.60 -3.36
CA LEU A 23 11.05 -30.51 -3.72
C LEU A 23 11.91 -30.18 -2.48
N ALA A 24 11.49 -29.24 -1.65
CA ALA A 24 12.19 -28.91 -0.41
C ALA A 24 12.29 -30.10 0.55
N ARG A 25 11.19 -30.87 0.71
CA ARG A 25 11.18 -32.10 1.52
C ARG A 25 12.16 -33.17 0.97
N HIS A 26 12.13 -33.38 -0.34
CA HIS A 26 13.03 -34.32 -0.99
C HIS A 26 14.50 -33.92 -0.84
N THR A 27 14.80 -32.63 -1.03
CA THR A 27 16.16 -32.07 -0.86
C THR A 27 16.68 -32.25 0.58
N LEU A 28 15.82 -32.03 1.57
CA LEU A 28 16.15 -32.25 2.99
C LEU A 28 16.35 -33.73 3.30
N GLN A 29 15.53 -34.64 2.71
CA GLN A 29 15.70 -36.10 2.86
C GLN A 29 17.03 -36.61 2.27
N ALA A 30 17.50 -35.96 1.20
CA ALA A 30 18.81 -36.25 0.60
C ALA A 30 19.99 -35.66 1.41
N GLY A 31 19.73 -35.02 2.58
CA GLY A 31 20.77 -34.45 3.46
C GLY A 31 21.26 -33.07 3.04
N SER A 32 20.65 -32.44 2.04
CA SER A 32 21.01 -31.12 1.57
C SER A 32 20.28 -30.04 2.38
N LEU A 33 20.89 -28.85 2.47
CA LEU A 33 20.31 -27.71 3.18
C LEU A 33 19.23 -27.02 2.31
N VAL A 34 18.15 -26.60 2.96
CA VAL A 34 17.11 -25.78 2.34
C VAL A 34 16.95 -24.49 3.13
N THR A 35 17.12 -23.38 2.45
CA THR A 35 16.90 -22.03 3.00
C THR A 35 15.75 -21.36 2.28
N GLY A 36 15.14 -20.36 2.92
CA GLY A 36 14.05 -19.58 2.34
C GLY A 36 13.85 -18.27 3.05
N THR A 37 13.15 -17.34 2.37
CA THR A 37 12.77 -16.04 2.92
C THR A 37 11.26 -15.94 3.00
N GLY A 38 10.73 -15.55 4.15
CA GLY A 38 9.29 -15.42 4.34
C GLY A 38 8.91 -14.42 5.43
N LEU A 39 7.68 -13.95 5.36
CA LEU A 39 7.11 -13.02 6.33
C LEU A 39 6.58 -13.80 7.55
N LEU A 40 6.93 -13.35 8.75
CA LEU A 40 6.43 -13.92 9.98
C LEU A 40 4.98 -13.49 10.23
N GLU A 41 4.06 -14.44 10.29
CA GLU A 41 2.67 -14.22 10.65
C GLU A 41 2.29 -15.02 11.90
N ARG A 42 1.50 -14.42 12.78
CA ARG A 42 0.89 -15.11 13.92
C ARG A 42 -0.53 -15.48 13.59
N THR A 43 -0.86 -16.77 13.65
CA THR A 43 -2.22 -17.30 13.48
C THR A 43 -2.64 -17.99 14.76
N GLN A 44 -3.57 -17.41 15.51
CA GLN A 44 -3.97 -17.90 16.83
C GLN A 44 -2.75 -18.17 17.75
N ASP A 45 -2.40 -19.42 17.97
CA ASP A 45 -1.29 -19.83 18.84
C ASP A 45 -0.03 -20.26 18.09
N THR A 46 -0.04 -20.21 16.75
CA THR A 46 1.06 -20.65 15.91
C THR A 46 1.74 -19.50 15.21
N TRP A 47 3.04 -19.67 14.93
CA TRP A 47 3.84 -18.75 14.13
C TRP A 47 4.19 -19.43 12.81
N ASN A 48 3.90 -18.75 11.72
CA ASN A 48 4.06 -19.30 10.38
C ASN A 48 4.85 -18.35 9.48
N LEU A 49 5.60 -18.90 8.54
CA LEU A 49 6.19 -18.13 7.45
C LEU A 49 5.22 -18.06 6.27
N ARG A 50 4.97 -16.85 5.81
CA ARG A 50 4.20 -16.56 4.60
C ARG A 50 5.13 -16.17 3.47
N TRP A 51 4.83 -16.67 2.29
CA TRP A 51 5.66 -16.45 1.11
C TRP A 51 5.10 -15.29 0.28
N PRO A 52 5.86 -14.21 0.06
CA PRO A 52 5.41 -13.10 -0.81
C PRO A 52 5.06 -13.56 -2.22
N ALA A 53 5.81 -14.54 -2.75
CA ALA A 53 5.56 -15.14 -4.07
C ALA A 53 4.18 -15.81 -4.22
N TYR A 54 3.47 -16.05 -3.13
CA TYR A 54 2.11 -16.61 -3.09
C TYR A 54 1.12 -15.67 -2.39
N ASP A 55 1.36 -14.37 -2.50
CA ASP A 55 0.50 -13.33 -1.92
C ASP A 55 0.28 -13.47 -0.40
N LEU A 56 1.24 -14.04 0.33
CA LEU A 56 1.12 -14.29 1.76
C LEU A 56 -0.11 -15.16 2.13
N ARG A 57 -0.62 -15.96 1.18
CA ARG A 57 -1.81 -16.82 1.42
C ARG A 57 -1.49 -17.88 2.45
N PRO A 58 -2.37 -18.08 3.44
CA PRO A 58 -2.32 -19.22 4.33
C PRO A 58 -2.43 -20.55 3.57
N GLY A 59 -1.82 -21.58 4.09
CA GLY A 59 -1.94 -22.93 3.52
C GLY A 59 -1.65 -24.01 4.54
N PRO A 60 -2.13 -25.24 4.29
CA PRO A 60 -1.95 -26.36 5.22
C PRO A 60 -0.49 -26.75 5.44
N ASP A 61 0.36 -26.41 4.47
CA ASP A 61 1.80 -26.73 4.46
C ASP A 61 2.68 -25.52 4.82
N ASP A 62 2.14 -24.55 5.58
CA ASP A 62 2.93 -23.41 6.03
C ASP A 62 4.11 -23.88 6.89
N VAL A 63 5.25 -23.20 6.69
CA VAL A 63 6.45 -23.48 7.49
C VAL A 63 6.26 -22.91 8.89
N LEU A 64 6.35 -23.77 9.90
CA LEU A 64 6.20 -23.39 11.30
C LEU A 64 7.48 -22.72 11.83
N VAL A 65 7.31 -21.65 12.60
CA VAL A 65 8.39 -20.98 13.33
C VAL A 65 8.26 -21.32 14.82
N PRO A 66 9.25 -22.00 15.42
CA PRO A 66 9.19 -22.31 16.86
C PRO A 66 9.08 -21.06 17.72
N SER A 67 8.12 -21.03 18.66
CA SER A 67 7.91 -19.89 19.57
C SER A 67 9.16 -19.53 20.39
N ALA A 68 10.05 -20.50 20.63
CA ALA A 68 11.32 -20.28 21.31
C ALA A 68 12.24 -19.33 20.52
N LEU A 69 12.31 -19.49 19.18
CA LEU A 69 13.09 -18.61 18.29
C LEU A 69 12.49 -17.19 18.26
N VAL A 70 11.17 -17.09 18.17
CA VAL A 70 10.44 -15.82 18.17
C VAL A 70 10.70 -15.05 19.47
N LYS A 71 10.62 -15.73 20.62
CA LYS A 71 10.87 -15.10 21.93
C LYS A 71 12.34 -14.71 22.11
N LYS A 72 13.27 -15.59 21.72
CA LYS A 72 14.72 -15.36 21.81
C LYS A 72 15.16 -14.08 21.09
N LEU A 73 14.58 -13.82 19.92
CA LEU A 73 14.93 -12.67 19.07
C LEU A 73 13.94 -11.51 19.20
N ALA A 74 12.96 -11.60 20.13
CA ALA A 74 11.89 -10.62 20.33
C ALA A 74 11.20 -10.20 19.02
N LEU A 75 10.89 -11.19 18.16
CA LEU A 75 10.29 -10.96 16.86
C LEU A 75 8.83 -10.57 16.97
N GLN A 76 8.41 -9.67 16.10
CA GLN A 76 7.03 -9.25 15.95
C GLN A 76 6.44 -9.76 14.62
N PRO A 77 5.09 -9.94 14.50
CA PRO A 77 4.48 -10.28 13.22
C PRO A 77 4.77 -9.19 12.19
N GLY A 78 4.97 -9.60 10.92
CA GLY A 78 5.25 -8.68 9.83
C GLY A 78 6.74 -8.50 9.50
N VAL A 79 7.65 -9.07 10.28
CA VAL A 79 9.09 -9.11 9.92
C VAL A 79 9.37 -10.15 8.85
N MET A 80 10.31 -9.84 7.96
CA MET A 80 10.86 -10.77 6.97
C MET A 80 12.00 -11.55 7.59
N LEU A 81 11.98 -12.87 7.46
CA LEU A 81 12.99 -13.78 8.01
C LEU A 81 13.69 -14.55 6.89
N GLU A 82 15.00 -14.63 6.97
CA GLU A 82 15.81 -15.57 6.21
C GLU A 82 16.11 -16.77 7.10
N VAL A 83 15.69 -17.94 6.68
CA VAL A 83 15.66 -19.12 7.54
C VAL A 83 16.25 -20.35 6.87
N LYS A 84 16.79 -21.26 7.70
CA LYS A 84 17.04 -22.64 7.39
C LYS A 84 15.85 -23.47 7.88
N VAL A 85 15.36 -24.37 7.06
CA VAL A 85 14.23 -25.26 7.41
C VAL A 85 14.69 -26.70 7.59
N ARG A 86 13.92 -27.48 8.33
CA ARG A 86 14.12 -28.91 8.56
C ARG A 86 12.83 -29.70 8.34
N LEU A 87 12.95 -30.99 8.23
CA LEU A 87 11.81 -31.93 8.24
C LEU A 87 11.08 -31.91 9.60
N PRO A 88 9.77 -32.18 9.59
CA PRO A 88 9.00 -32.27 10.83
C PRO A 88 9.49 -33.43 11.71
N ARG A 89 9.43 -33.23 13.02
CA ARG A 89 9.58 -34.27 14.03
C ARG A 89 8.19 -34.76 14.48
N ASP A 90 8.16 -35.75 15.36
CA ASP A 90 6.91 -36.30 15.90
C ASP A 90 5.96 -35.14 16.39
N ARG A 91 4.70 -35.19 15.93
CA ARG A 91 3.61 -34.23 16.19
C ARG A 91 3.71 -32.87 15.45
N GLU A 92 4.72 -32.63 14.63
CA GLU A 92 4.80 -31.44 13.78
C GLU A 92 4.15 -31.73 12.41
N GLN A 93 3.41 -30.75 11.90
CA GLN A 93 2.83 -30.83 10.54
C GLN A 93 3.56 -29.83 9.65
N GLY A 94 4.15 -30.32 8.56
CA GLY A 94 4.87 -29.47 7.61
C GLY A 94 6.34 -29.22 7.97
N LEU A 95 7.01 -28.38 7.19
CA LEU A 95 8.39 -27.99 7.43
C LEU A 95 8.47 -27.04 8.65
N VAL A 96 9.60 -27.05 9.34
CA VAL A 96 9.83 -26.24 10.55
C VAL A 96 11.13 -25.45 10.39
N VAL A 97 11.12 -24.20 10.83
CA VAL A 97 12.33 -23.39 10.90
C VAL A 97 13.29 -23.99 11.93
N GLU A 98 14.48 -24.35 11.48
CA GLU A 98 15.56 -24.84 12.34
C GLU A 98 16.37 -23.68 12.91
N GLU A 99 16.71 -22.71 12.05
CA GLU A 99 17.56 -21.58 12.38
C GLU A 99 17.10 -20.33 11.59
N ILE A 100 17.25 -19.15 12.20
CA ILE A 100 17.03 -17.86 11.57
C ILE A 100 18.42 -17.26 11.32
N HIS A 101 18.73 -16.95 10.07
CA HIS A 101 20.01 -16.34 9.67
C HIS A 101 19.97 -14.82 9.72
N ALA A 102 18.87 -14.24 9.22
CA ALA A 102 18.69 -12.80 9.21
C ALA A 102 17.23 -12.39 9.48
N VAL A 103 17.05 -11.21 10.02
CA VAL A 103 15.77 -10.51 10.22
C VAL A 103 15.84 -9.20 9.45
N GLU A 104 14.95 -8.97 8.50
CA GLU A 104 14.95 -7.80 7.61
C GLU A 104 16.28 -7.58 6.85
N GLY A 105 16.99 -8.67 6.53
CA GLY A 105 18.33 -8.64 5.94
C GLY A 105 19.46 -8.33 6.92
N ILE A 106 19.14 -8.12 8.21
CA ILE A 106 20.15 -7.91 9.28
C ILE A 106 20.53 -9.29 9.85
N PRO A 107 21.80 -9.69 9.84
CA PRO A 107 22.23 -10.93 10.46
C PRO A 107 21.78 -11.04 11.92
N VAL A 108 21.39 -12.24 12.36
CA VAL A 108 20.90 -12.45 13.74
C VAL A 108 21.92 -12.00 14.80
N ALA A 109 23.22 -12.10 14.51
CA ALA A 109 24.27 -11.62 15.42
C ALA A 109 24.21 -10.11 15.70
N ASP A 110 23.74 -9.34 14.71
CA ASP A 110 23.64 -7.87 14.77
C ASP A 110 22.21 -7.39 15.07
N TRP A 111 21.25 -8.35 15.09
CA TRP A 111 19.85 -8.02 15.30
C TRP A 111 19.57 -7.48 16.71
N LYS A 112 18.96 -6.30 16.73
CA LYS A 112 18.40 -5.71 17.95
C LYS A 112 16.95 -5.36 17.69
N ALA A 113 16.04 -5.82 18.55
CA ALA A 113 14.64 -5.48 18.44
C ALA A 113 14.46 -3.95 18.48
N PRO A 114 13.82 -3.36 17.47
CA PRO A 114 13.59 -1.91 17.43
C PRO A 114 12.54 -1.47 18.46
N VAL A 115 12.40 -0.15 18.61
CA VAL A 115 11.27 0.44 19.35
C VAL A 115 9.99 0.15 18.60
N GLU A 116 8.96 -0.32 19.30
CA GLU A 116 7.67 -0.65 18.72
C GLU A 116 7.00 0.59 18.10
N PHE A 117 6.37 0.42 16.95
CA PHE A 117 5.73 1.49 16.17
C PHE A 117 4.79 2.40 16.99
N GLU A 118 4.03 1.81 17.92
CA GLU A 118 3.08 2.53 18.76
C GLU A 118 3.77 3.47 19.78
N LYS A 119 5.06 3.28 20.03
CA LYS A 119 5.87 4.09 20.96
C LYS A 119 6.66 5.19 20.26
N LEU A 120 6.69 5.19 18.91
CA LEU A 120 7.37 6.21 18.14
C LEU A 120 6.63 7.56 18.21
N THR A 121 7.37 8.65 18.25
CA THR A 121 6.84 10.02 18.37
C THR A 121 6.31 10.51 17.02
N PRO A 122 4.99 10.75 16.87
CA PRO A 122 4.43 11.17 15.58
C PRO A 122 4.72 12.65 15.29
N LEU A 123 5.13 12.95 14.06
CA LEU A 123 5.32 14.29 13.52
C LEU A 123 4.39 14.56 12.34
N PHE A 124 4.17 15.84 12.03
CA PHE A 124 3.58 16.23 10.76
C PHE A 124 4.50 15.88 9.60
N PRO A 125 3.95 15.53 8.42
CA PRO A 125 4.74 15.43 7.20
C PRO A 125 5.50 16.72 6.93
N ASN A 126 6.84 16.64 6.84
CA ASN A 126 7.73 17.76 6.61
C ASN A 126 8.83 17.46 5.58
N ARG A 127 8.81 16.27 5.00
CA ARG A 127 9.68 15.84 3.90
C ARG A 127 8.81 15.51 2.70
N ARG A 128 8.99 16.22 1.58
CA ARG A 128 8.18 16.05 0.38
C ARG A 128 8.51 14.75 -0.34
N VAL A 129 7.48 14.07 -0.84
CA VAL A 129 7.56 13.01 -1.83
C VAL A 129 7.47 13.67 -3.21
N PHE A 130 8.59 13.82 -3.88
CA PHE A 130 8.63 14.40 -5.23
C PHE A 130 8.10 13.41 -6.25
N LEU A 131 7.17 13.86 -7.08
CA LEU A 131 6.59 13.06 -8.16
C LEU A 131 7.10 13.48 -9.53
N GLU A 132 7.45 14.75 -9.72
CA GLU A 132 8.05 15.21 -10.97
C GLU A 132 9.37 14.50 -11.21
N THR A 133 9.55 13.92 -12.41
CA THR A 133 10.79 13.27 -12.83
C THR A 133 11.42 14.03 -13.99
N PRO A 134 12.77 14.17 -14.03
CA PRO A 134 13.45 14.89 -15.12
C PRO A 134 13.49 14.11 -16.44
N VAL A 135 13.30 12.78 -16.40
CA VAL A 135 13.47 11.90 -17.56
C VAL A 135 12.17 11.74 -18.34
N ASP A 136 11.04 11.70 -17.65
CA ASP A 136 9.71 11.57 -18.25
C ASP A 136 8.70 12.35 -17.38
N PRO A 137 8.52 13.64 -17.68
CA PRO A 137 7.65 14.50 -16.86
C PRO A 137 6.18 14.19 -17.13
N GLU A 138 5.69 13.07 -16.57
CA GLU A 138 4.26 12.73 -16.64
C GLU A 138 3.40 13.88 -16.10
N VAL A 139 2.50 14.39 -16.94
CA VAL A 139 1.60 15.51 -16.60
C VAL A 139 0.79 15.23 -15.33
N GLY A 140 0.36 13.97 -15.15
CA GLY A 140 -0.38 13.56 -13.95
C GLY A 140 0.40 13.71 -12.65
N ALA A 141 1.67 13.31 -12.65
CA ALA A 141 2.57 13.44 -11.51
C ALA A 141 2.84 14.92 -11.18
N ARG A 142 3.14 15.70 -12.19
CA ARG A 142 3.37 17.15 -12.07
C ARG A 142 2.16 17.90 -11.56
N ALA A 143 0.97 17.55 -12.04
CA ALA A 143 -0.28 18.13 -11.57
C ALA A 143 -0.52 17.84 -10.08
N VAL A 144 -0.27 16.60 -9.62
CA VAL A 144 -0.39 16.25 -8.20
C VAL A 144 0.60 17.04 -7.34
N ASP A 145 1.86 17.15 -7.78
CA ASP A 145 2.88 17.94 -7.06
C ASP A 145 2.49 19.40 -6.84
N LEU A 146 1.74 20.00 -7.78
CA LEU A 146 1.25 21.38 -7.68
C LEU A 146 -0.04 21.52 -6.89
N LEU A 147 -0.96 20.57 -7.05
CA LEU A 147 -2.31 20.66 -6.49
C LEU A 147 -2.45 20.04 -5.11
N SER A 148 -1.66 19.04 -4.81
CA SER A 148 -1.74 18.27 -3.56
C SER A 148 -0.39 17.61 -3.25
N PRO A 149 0.63 18.39 -2.84
CA PRO A 149 1.94 17.85 -2.54
C PRO A 149 1.86 16.80 -1.46
N ILE A 150 2.57 15.68 -1.67
CA ILE A 150 2.60 14.53 -0.77
C ILE A 150 3.80 14.67 0.16
N GLY A 151 3.60 14.44 1.46
CA GLY A 151 4.68 14.35 2.42
C GLY A 151 4.90 12.93 2.93
N MET A 152 6.13 12.61 3.34
CA MET A 152 6.45 11.39 4.07
C MET A 152 5.66 11.39 5.39
N GLY A 153 4.81 10.37 5.59
CA GLY A 153 3.86 10.31 6.70
C GLY A 153 2.45 10.80 6.37
N GLN A 154 2.14 11.10 5.11
CA GLN A 154 0.85 11.61 4.66
C GLN A 154 -0.28 10.58 4.81
N ARG A 155 -1.46 11.04 5.21
CA ARG A 155 -2.74 10.30 5.13
C ARG A 155 -3.56 10.89 3.99
N GLY A 156 -3.32 10.40 2.77
CA GLY A 156 -3.96 10.92 1.56
C GLY A 156 -5.16 10.09 1.15
N LEU A 157 -6.25 10.77 0.82
CA LEU A 157 -7.47 10.17 0.28
C LEU A 157 -7.64 10.58 -1.18
N ILE A 158 -7.77 9.60 -2.07
CA ILE A 158 -8.04 9.80 -3.50
C ILE A 158 -9.49 9.45 -3.74
N ALA A 159 -10.36 10.45 -3.74
CA ALA A 159 -11.78 10.32 -4.03
C ALA A 159 -11.98 10.12 -5.54
N ALA A 160 -12.52 8.99 -5.95
CA ALA A 160 -12.64 8.64 -7.35
C ALA A 160 -14.03 8.10 -7.70
N PRO A 161 -14.80 8.79 -8.55
CA PRO A 161 -15.97 8.19 -9.16
C PRO A 161 -15.57 7.11 -10.17
N PRO A 162 -16.49 6.19 -10.51
CA PRO A 162 -16.21 5.18 -11.52
C PRO A 162 -15.76 5.79 -12.86
N ARG A 163 -14.71 5.22 -13.46
CA ARG A 163 -14.14 5.61 -14.77
C ARG A 163 -13.48 7.00 -14.81
N ALA A 164 -13.09 7.56 -13.69
CA ALA A 164 -12.39 8.86 -13.63
C ALA A 164 -10.86 8.77 -13.77
N GLY A 165 -10.29 7.60 -14.12
CA GLY A 165 -8.84 7.44 -14.31
C GLY A 165 -8.06 7.07 -13.04
N LYS A 166 -8.73 6.58 -11.99
CA LYS A 166 -8.14 6.15 -10.72
C LYS A 166 -6.91 5.25 -10.89
N THR A 167 -7.04 4.19 -11.65
CA THR A 167 -5.99 3.17 -11.85
C THR A 167 -4.76 3.77 -12.53
N ILE A 168 -4.97 4.62 -13.55
CA ILE A 168 -3.89 5.31 -14.25
C ILE A 168 -3.16 6.25 -13.30
N LEU A 169 -3.88 7.02 -12.48
CA LEU A 169 -3.26 7.91 -11.50
C LEU A 169 -2.41 7.12 -10.50
N LEU A 170 -2.90 5.99 -9.97
CA LEU A 170 -2.11 5.15 -9.05
C LEU A 170 -0.85 4.60 -9.70
N GLN A 171 -0.92 4.16 -10.97
CA GLN A 171 0.25 3.70 -11.72
C GLN A 171 1.26 4.83 -11.91
N THR A 172 0.80 6.02 -12.27
CA THR A 172 1.63 7.23 -12.39
C THR A 172 2.33 7.55 -11.06
N LEU A 173 1.59 7.60 -9.96
CA LEU A 173 2.17 7.82 -8.63
C LEU A 173 3.22 6.77 -8.27
N ALA A 174 2.89 5.48 -8.46
CA ALA A 174 3.80 4.38 -8.14
C ALA A 174 5.12 4.46 -8.91
N ARG A 175 5.07 4.67 -10.25
CA ARG A 175 6.26 4.80 -11.09
C ARG A 175 7.14 5.97 -10.66
N ASN A 176 6.55 7.14 -10.47
CA ASN A 176 7.30 8.35 -10.15
C ASN A 176 7.89 8.30 -8.72
N ILE A 177 7.16 7.75 -7.75
CA ILE A 177 7.68 7.47 -6.41
C ILE A 177 8.88 6.52 -6.49
N ARG A 178 8.79 5.44 -7.28
CA ARG A 178 9.87 4.47 -7.40
C ARG A 178 11.14 5.08 -8.00
N ILE A 179 10.99 5.96 -8.99
CA ILE A 179 12.10 6.68 -9.63
C ILE A 179 12.76 7.65 -8.65
N ASN A 180 11.97 8.51 -7.99
CA ASN A 180 12.49 9.59 -7.18
C ASN A 180 12.90 9.15 -5.75
N HIS A 181 12.26 8.08 -5.24
CA HIS A 181 12.48 7.56 -3.89
C HIS A 181 12.85 6.06 -3.90
N PRO A 182 13.95 5.65 -4.54
CA PRO A 182 14.32 4.23 -4.70
C PRO A 182 14.57 3.51 -3.37
N LYS A 183 14.87 4.24 -2.29
CA LYS A 183 15.09 3.69 -0.95
C LYS A 183 13.80 3.50 -0.15
N ALA A 184 12.70 4.15 -0.55
CA ALA A 184 11.42 3.97 0.11
C ALA A 184 10.83 2.59 -0.22
N ALA A 185 10.26 1.93 0.78
CA ALA A 185 9.51 0.70 0.58
C ALA A 185 8.13 1.05 0.00
N LEU A 186 7.96 0.87 -1.30
CA LEU A 186 6.70 1.11 -1.99
C LEU A 186 5.88 -0.18 -2.03
N MET A 187 4.68 -0.13 -1.48
CA MET A 187 3.72 -1.23 -1.43
C MET A 187 2.42 -0.83 -2.11
N LEU A 188 1.92 -1.69 -2.99
CA LEU A 188 0.58 -1.57 -3.56
C LEU A 188 -0.31 -2.63 -2.92
N LEU A 189 -1.38 -2.19 -2.23
CA LEU A 189 -2.35 -3.06 -1.60
C LEU A 189 -3.68 -2.99 -2.35
N LEU A 190 -4.03 -4.09 -3.03
CA LEU A 190 -5.26 -4.24 -3.81
C LEU A 190 -6.24 -5.13 -3.04
N VAL A 191 -7.41 -4.58 -2.69
CA VAL A 191 -8.40 -5.27 -1.86
C VAL A 191 -9.68 -5.48 -2.65
N ASP A 192 -10.11 -6.73 -2.78
CA ASP A 192 -11.34 -7.11 -3.49
C ASP A 192 -11.34 -6.58 -4.94
N GLU A 193 -10.16 -6.67 -5.61
CA GLU A 193 -9.97 -6.15 -6.96
C GLU A 193 -10.12 -7.26 -8.01
N ARG A 194 -10.22 -6.91 -9.29
CA ARG A 194 -10.35 -7.87 -10.38
C ARG A 194 -9.02 -8.56 -10.67
N PRO A 195 -8.98 -9.88 -10.93
CA PRO A 195 -7.73 -10.61 -11.23
C PRO A 195 -6.94 -10.02 -12.40
N GLU A 196 -7.64 -9.53 -13.44
CA GLU A 196 -7.02 -8.89 -14.60
C GLU A 196 -6.35 -7.55 -14.21
N GLU A 197 -6.95 -6.75 -13.34
CA GLU A 197 -6.38 -5.48 -12.86
C GLU A 197 -5.14 -5.73 -11.98
N VAL A 198 -5.18 -6.77 -11.13
CA VAL A 198 -4.02 -7.20 -10.33
C VAL A 198 -2.87 -7.63 -11.24
N THR A 199 -3.17 -8.39 -12.31
CA THR A 199 -2.16 -8.84 -13.27
C THR A 199 -1.52 -7.68 -14.02
N ASP A 200 -2.33 -6.70 -14.43
CA ASP A 200 -1.86 -5.50 -15.13
C ASP A 200 -0.93 -4.68 -14.23
N MET A 201 -1.33 -4.43 -12.98
CA MET A 201 -0.50 -3.74 -11.99
C MET A 201 0.84 -4.44 -11.76
N ARG A 202 0.86 -5.77 -11.66
CA ARG A 202 2.10 -6.56 -11.50
C ARG A 202 3.05 -6.48 -12.69
N ARG A 203 2.51 -6.28 -13.88
CA ARG A 203 3.31 -6.10 -15.11
C ARG A 203 3.82 -4.68 -15.28
N ALA A 204 3.03 -3.70 -14.82
CA ALA A 204 3.30 -2.29 -15.03
C ALA A 204 4.22 -1.67 -13.97
N LEU A 205 4.32 -2.25 -12.77
CA LEU A 205 4.97 -1.63 -11.62
C LEU A 205 6.07 -2.50 -11.01
N ASP A 206 7.19 -1.85 -10.66
CA ASP A 206 8.30 -2.43 -9.91
C ASP A 206 8.17 -2.07 -8.42
N CYS A 207 7.25 -2.74 -7.72
CA CYS A 207 7.04 -2.58 -6.29
C CYS A 207 6.46 -3.85 -5.66
N GLU A 208 6.41 -3.91 -4.32
CA GLU A 208 5.74 -4.99 -3.62
C GLU A 208 4.21 -4.87 -3.83
N ILE A 209 3.58 -5.88 -4.45
CA ILE A 209 2.13 -5.90 -4.70
C ILE A 209 1.49 -7.01 -3.88
N TYR A 210 0.59 -6.62 -3.00
CA TYR A 210 -0.22 -7.47 -2.16
C TYR A 210 -1.68 -7.37 -2.61
N ALA A 211 -2.29 -8.49 -2.94
CA ALA A 211 -3.62 -8.48 -3.52
C ALA A 211 -4.55 -9.53 -2.92
N SER A 212 -5.82 -9.19 -2.88
CA SER A 212 -6.93 -10.12 -2.78
C SER A 212 -7.97 -9.79 -3.86
N THR A 213 -8.47 -10.82 -4.53
CA THR A 213 -9.40 -10.68 -5.65
C THR A 213 -10.84 -10.99 -5.22
N PHE A 214 -11.82 -10.48 -5.96
CA PHE A 214 -13.25 -10.55 -5.59
C PHE A 214 -13.79 -11.97 -5.45
N ASP A 215 -13.15 -12.96 -6.05
CA ASP A 215 -13.46 -14.39 -5.96
C ASP A 215 -12.95 -15.05 -4.66
N GLU A 216 -12.16 -14.32 -3.86
CA GLU A 216 -11.64 -14.81 -2.58
C GLU A 216 -12.60 -14.51 -1.42
N PRO A 217 -12.58 -15.31 -0.34
CA PRO A 217 -13.42 -15.08 0.82
C PRO A 217 -13.06 -13.78 1.56
N VAL A 218 -14.05 -13.15 2.20
CA VAL A 218 -13.91 -11.88 2.93
C VAL A 218 -12.76 -11.89 3.94
N GLN A 219 -12.54 -13.03 4.61
CA GLN A 219 -11.45 -13.21 5.58
C GLN A 219 -10.08 -12.96 4.94
N ARG A 220 -9.93 -13.29 3.65
CA ARG A 220 -8.69 -13.07 2.91
C ARG A 220 -8.42 -11.59 2.68
N HIS A 221 -9.46 -10.80 2.36
CA HIS A 221 -9.32 -9.34 2.20
C HIS A 221 -8.83 -8.68 3.51
N ILE A 222 -9.33 -9.15 4.64
CA ILE A 222 -8.92 -8.64 5.95
C ILE A 222 -7.50 -9.09 6.30
N GLN A 223 -7.19 -10.37 6.10
CA GLN A 223 -5.87 -10.94 6.42
C GLN A 223 -4.76 -10.19 5.68
N ILE A 224 -4.92 -9.92 4.38
CA ILE A 224 -3.89 -9.22 3.61
C ILE A 224 -3.69 -7.78 4.08
N CYS A 225 -4.79 -7.07 4.42
CA CYS A 225 -4.71 -5.71 4.97
C CYS A 225 -3.96 -5.69 6.30
N GLU A 226 -4.28 -6.60 7.22
CA GLU A 226 -3.62 -6.68 8.53
C GLU A 226 -2.14 -7.06 8.38
N THR A 227 -1.82 -7.99 7.50
CA THR A 227 -0.43 -8.41 7.25
C THR A 227 0.40 -7.27 6.66
N VAL A 228 -0.12 -6.54 5.68
CA VAL A 228 0.58 -5.38 5.07
C VAL A 228 0.75 -4.24 6.09
N ALA A 229 -0.26 -3.99 6.94
CA ALA A 229 -0.15 -3.01 8.03
C ALA A 229 1.00 -3.35 8.98
N LEU A 230 1.07 -4.60 9.43
CA LEU A 230 2.16 -5.07 10.31
C LEU A 230 3.52 -4.99 9.60
N ARG A 231 3.60 -5.42 8.34
CA ARG A 231 4.81 -5.31 7.52
C ARG A 231 5.32 -3.88 7.43
N ALA A 232 4.44 -2.94 7.14
CA ALA A 232 4.78 -1.52 7.03
C ALA A 232 5.30 -0.97 8.37
N GLN A 233 4.64 -1.29 9.48
CA GLN A 233 5.07 -0.87 10.82
C GLN A 233 6.48 -1.39 11.14
N ARG A 234 6.78 -2.67 10.85
CA ARG A 234 8.12 -3.26 11.07
C ARG A 234 9.22 -2.52 10.32
N LEU A 235 8.92 -2.09 9.09
CA LEU A 235 9.90 -1.32 8.30
C LEU A 235 10.13 0.08 8.87
N VAL A 236 9.07 0.76 9.33
CA VAL A 236 9.18 2.08 9.94
C VAL A 236 9.97 2.02 11.25
N GLU A 237 9.78 0.99 12.07
CA GLU A 237 10.55 0.75 13.30
C GLU A 237 12.07 0.63 13.03
N LEU A 238 12.46 0.22 11.82
CA LEU A 238 13.84 0.19 11.35
C LEU A 238 14.30 1.50 10.70
N GLY A 239 13.53 2.58 10.84
CA GLY A 239 13.86 3.88 10.27
C GLY A 239 13.65 3.99 8.77
N ARG A 240 12.91 3.06 8.13
CA ARG A 240 12.62 3.10 6.69
C ARG A 240 11.39 3.95 6.40
N ASP A 241 11.42 4.64 5.27
CA ASP A 241 10.24 5.30 4.72
C ASP A 241 9.41 4.27 3.95
N VAL A 242 8.11 4.17 4.30
CA VAL A 242 7.17 3.24 3.69
C VAL A 242 6.03 4.03 3.05
N ILE A 243 5.68 3.69 1.82
CA ILE A 243 4.55 4.28 1.11
C ILE A 243 3.61 3.17 0.68
N ILE A 244 2.37 3.21 1.14
CA ILE A 244 1.30 2.29 0.74
C ILE A 244 0.34 3.02 -0.18
N LEU A 245 0.18 2.49 -1.40
CA LEU A 245 -0.91 2.84 -2.30
C LEU A 245 -2.01 1.79 -2.10
N LEU A 246 -3.18 2.20 -1.60
CA LEU A 246 -4.28 1.30 -1.27
C LEU A 246 -5.45 1.48 -2.25
N ASP A 247 -5.80 0.44 -2.95
CA ASP A 247 -6.99 0.36 -3.79
C ASP A 247 -7.90 -0.81 -3.36
N SER A 248 -9.01 -0.58 -2.62
CA SER A 248 -9.50 0.71 -2.12
C SER A 248 -9.87 0.64 -0.62
N ILE A 249 -9.84 1.77 0.04
CA ILE A 249 -10.35 1.93 1.41
C ILE A 249 -11.82 1.53 1.49
N THR A 250 -12.63 1.88 0.51
CA THR A 250 -14.07 1.54 0.46
C THR A 250 -14.28 0.03 0.48
N ARG A 251 -13.54 -0.72 -0.35
CA ARG A 251 -13.63 -2.18 -0.39
C ARG A 251 -13.09 -2.83 0.89
N MET A 252 -11.98 -2.31 1.43
CA MET A 252 -11.48 -2.73 2.74
C MET A 252 -12.55 -2.54 3.83
N ALA A 253 -13.17 -1.38 3.93
CA ALA A 253 -14.20 -1.09 4.91
C ALA A 253 -15.43 -2.00 4.74
N ARG A 254 -15.86 -2.27 3.50
CA ARG A 254 -16.93 -3.23 3.20
C ARG A 254 -16.59 -4.64 3.68
N ALA A 255 -15.35 -5.10 3.47
CA ALA A 255 -14.92 -6.42 3.94
C ALA A 255 -15.02 -6.55 5.46
N TYR A 256 -14.56 -5.54 6.21
CA TYR A 256 -14.71 -5.52 7.66
C TYR A 256 -16.17 -5.43 8.11
N ASN A 257 -17.04 -4.73 7.38
CA ASN A 257 -18.47 -4.67 7.67
C ASN A 257 -19.17 -6.02 7.44
N ASN A 258 -18.82 -6.72 6.36
CA ASN A 258 -19.39 -8.04 6.06
C ASN A 258 -19.00 -9.13 7.07
N LEU A 259 -17.90 -8.95 7.81
CA LEU A 259 -17.47 -9.90 8.84
C LEU A 259 -18.21 -9.70 10.18
N GLN A 260 -18.92 -8.58 10.37
CA GLN A 260 -19.65 -8.35 11.62
C GLN A 260 -20.86 -9.28 11.74
N PRO A 261 -21.11 -9.91 12.92
CA PRO A 261 -22.28 -10.73 13.12
C PRO A 261 -23.55 -9.89 12.99
N SER A 262 -24.52 -10.38 12.24
CA SER A 262 -25.79 -9.69 11.91
C SER A 262 -26.70 -9.41 13.13
N LYS A 263 -26.32 -9.81 14.34
CA LYS A 263 -27.12 -9.70 15.56
C LYS A 263 -26.50 -8.70 16.54
N GLY A 264 -27.14 -7.54 16.71
CA GLY A 264 -26.94 -6.66 17.87
C GLY A 264 -26.00 -5.45 17.71
N GLY A 265 -25.51 -5.14 16.51
CA GLY A 265 -24.74 -3.92 16.25
C GLY A 265 -25.63 -2.69 16.08
N ARG A 266 -25.17 -1.50 16.54
CA ARG A 266 -25.77 -0.23 16.15
C ARG A 266 -25.38 0.06 14.69
N THR A 267 -26.26 -0.23 13.76
CA THR A 267 -26.09 0.15 12.35
C THR A 267 -26.26 1.67 12.19
N MET A 268 -25.25 2.31 11.62
CA MET A 268 -25.34 3.69 11.17
C MET A 268 -26.24 3.79 9.92
N SER A 269 -26.64 5.00 9.54
CA SER A 269 -27.34 5.23 8.26
C SER A 269 -26.47 4.66 7.12
N GLY A 270 -27.09 3.87 6.20
CA GLY A 270 -26.33 3.21 5.13
C GLY A 270 -25.90 1.76 5.41
N GLY A 271 -26.25 1.17 6.58
CA GLY A 271 -26.02 -0.26 6.86
C GLY A 271 -24.58 -0.59 7.33
N VAL A 272 -23.82 0.39 7.78
CA VAL A 272 -22.47 0.21 8.33
C VAL A 272 -22.53 0.00 9.82
N ASP A 273 -21.90 -1.04 10.34
CA ASP A 273 -21.68 -1.18 11.79
C ASP A 273 -20.57 -0.21 12.24
N ALA A 274 -20.85 0.55 13.30
CA ALA A 274 -19.87 1.53 13.84
C ALA A 274 -18.54 0.88 14.23
N LYS A 275 -18.56 -0.40 14.66
CA LYS A 275 -17.35 -1.17 15.02
C LYS A 275 -16.58 -1.66 13.80
N ALA A 276 -17.24 -1.82 12.65
CA ALA A 276 -16.60 -2.30 11.41
C ALA A 276 -15.52 -1.35 10.92
N LEU A 277 -15.72 -0.04 11.10
CA LEU A 277 -14.78 0.98 10.64
C LEU A 277 -13.58 1.20 11.58
N ALA A 278 -13.60 0.67 12.80
CA ALA A 278 -12.54 0.93 13.79
C ALA A 278 -11.17 0.45 13.32
N ARG A 279 -11.06 -0.79 12.79
CA ARG A 279 -9.80 -1.34 12.29
C ARG A 279 -9.33 -0.64 11.00
N PRO A 280 -10.16 -0.45 9.96
CA PRO A 280 -9.80 0.34 8.78
C PRO A 280 -9.34 1.77 9.11
N ARG A 281 -10.01 2.45 10.04
CA ARG A 281 -9.55 3.77 10.52
C ARG A 281 -8.21 3.71 11.24
N LYS A 282 -7.99 2.69 12.09
CA LYS A 282 -6.70 2.49 12.76
C LYS A 282 -5.60 2.28 11.72
N PHE A 283 -5.85 1.47 10.69
CA PHE A 283 -4.92 1.26 9.58
C PHE A 283 -4.57 2.58 8.89
N PHE A 284 -5.56 3.31 8.37
CA PHE A 284 -5.34 4.57 7.66
C PHE A 284 -4.76 5.66 8.60
N GLY A 285 -5.24 5.73 9.83
CA GLY A 285 -4.76 6.65 10.87
C GLY A 285 -3.35 6.36 11.38
N SER A 286 -2.79 5.19 11.07
CA SER A 286 -1.43 4.84 11.46
C SER A 286 -0.37 5.59 10.65
N ALA A 287 -0.72 6.14 9.48
CA ALA A 287 0.20 6.93 8.66
C ALA A 287 0.71 8.15 9.45
N ARG A 288 2.02 8.27 9.56
CA ARG A 288 2.74 9.31 10.31
C ARG A 288 4.20 9.42 9.87
N ASN A 289 4.79 10.57 10.01
CA ASN A 289 6.22 10.75 10.09
C ASN A 289 6.66 10.56 11.55
N THR A 290 7.88 10.09 11.81
CA THR A 290 8.36 9.84 13.18
C THR A 290 9.64 10.60 13.47
N GLU A 291 9.81 11.02 14.74
CA GLU A 291 10.98 11.76 15.18
C GLU A 291 12.23 10.87 15.19
N GLU A 292 12.07 9.60 15.53
CA GLU A 292 13.14 8.60 15.61
C GLU A 292 13.66 8.18 14.22
N GLY A 293 12.99 8.61 13.17
CA GLY A 293 13.30 8.27 11.77
C GLY A 293 12.32 7.27 11.18
N GLY A 294 12.22 7.28 9.86
CA GLY A 294 11.21 6.52 9.12
C GLY A 294 9.86 7.22 9.06
N SER A 295 9.03 6.77 8.14
CA SER A 295 7.66 7.28 7.98
C SER A 295 6.75 6.23 7.37
N LEU A 296 5.45 6.32 7.68
CA LEU A 296 4.41 5.56 7.01
C LEU A 296 3.47 6.53 6.29
N THR A 297 3.49 6.50 4.96
CA THR A 297 2.57 7.24 4.09
C THR A 297 1.51 6.29 3.57
N ILE A 298 0.25 6.65 3.62
CA ILE A 298 -0.85 5.86 3.06
C ILE A 298 -1.68 6.74 2.13
N LEU A 299 -1.72 6.39 0.85
CA LEU A 299 -2.58 7.00 -0.15
C LEU A 299 -3.65 5.99 -0.53
N GLY A 300 -4.86 6.18 -0.02
CA GLY A 300 -5.96 5.26 -0.23
C GLY A 300 -7.02 5.82 -1.17
N THR A 301 -7.45 5.02 -2.14
CA THR A 301 -8.58 5.39 -2.99
C THR A 301 -9.90 5.16 -2.27
N ALA A 302 -10.83 6.08 -2.43
CA ALA A 302 -12.20 5.95 -1.97
C ALA A 302 -13.16 6.09 -3.14
N LEU A 303 -14.10 5.15 -3.24
CA LEU A 303 -15.13 5.19 -4.27
C LEU A 303 -16.22 6.19 -3.86
N ILE A 304 -16.53 7.10 -4.75
CA ILE A 304 -17.60 8.08 -4.60
C ILE A 304 -18.57 8.00 -5.79
N GLU A 305 -19.76 8.58 -5.68
CA GLU A 305 -20.78 8.60 -6.75
C GLU A 305 -21.17 7.18 -7.23
N THR A 306 -21.18 6.22 -6.33
CA THR A 306 -21.56 4.82 -6.62
C THR A 306 -23.05 4.57 -6.42
N HIS A 307 -23.83 5.57 -6.05
CA HIS A 307 -25.22 5.46 -5.60
C HIS A 307 -25.41 4.57 -4.35
N SER A 308 -24.35 4.29 -3.62
CA SER A 308 -24.34 3.51 -2.39
C SER A 308 -24.19 4.41 -1.17
N ARG A 309 -25.23 4.52 -0.34
CA ARG A 309 -25.17 5.26 0.92
C ARG A 309 -24.08 4.75 1.87
N MET A 310 -23.70 3.49 1.73
CA MET A 310 -22.60 2.89 2.49
C MET A 310 -21.27 3.52 2.09
N ASP A 311 -21.03 3.68 0.79
CA ASP A 311 -19.78 4.26 0.28
C ASP A 311 -19.64 5.73 0.65
N ASP A 312 -20.75 6.48 0.58
CA ASP A 312 -20.77 7.89 0.97
C ASP A 312 -20.41 8.04 2.46
N LEU A 313 -20.96 7.17 3.32
CA LEU A 313 -20.63 7.18 4.74
C LEU A 313 -19.16 6.79 4.97
N ILE A 314 -18.67 5.74 4.31
CA ILE A 314 -17.27 5.33 4.41
C ILE A 314 -16.36 6.50 3.99
N PHE A 315 -16.64 7.14 2.87
CA PHE A 315 -15.87 8.29 2.39
C PHE A 315 -15.79 9.41 3.45
N GLU A 316 -16.94 9.85 3.98
CA GLU A 316 -16.99 10.92 4.99
C GLU A 316 -16.22 10.55 6.28
N GLU A 317 -16.29 9.30 6.71
CA GLU A 317 -15.57 8.80 7.88
C GLU A 317 -14.04 8.81 7.71
N PHE A 318 -13.53 8.54 6.50
CA PHE A 318 -12.10 8.58 6.20
C PHE A 318 -11.61 9.98 5.88
N LYS A 319 -12.45 10.83 5.27
CA LYS A 319 -12.18 12.25 5.03
C LYS A 319 -11.82 12.98 6.33
N GLY A 320 -12.54 12.71 7.41
CA GLY A 320 -12.22 13.24 8.74
C GLY A 320 -10.87 12.81 9.31
N THR A 321 -10.34 11.64 8.87
CA THR A 321 -9.05 11.10 9.34
C THR A 321 -7.88 11.56 8.46
N GLY A 322 -8.12 11.85 7.18
CA GLY A 322 -7.13 12.29 6.21
C GLY A 322 -6.58 13.70 6.46
N ASN A 323 -5.41 13.97 5.93
CA ASN A 323 -4.79 15.30 5.90
C ASN A 323 -4.37 15.73 4.49
N MET A 324 -4.85 15.02 3.47
CA MET A 324 -4.65 15.30 2.05
C MET A 324 -5.80 14.68 1.27
N GLU A 325 -6.31 15.38 0.27
CA GLU A 325 -7.38 14.91 -0.61
C GLU A 325 -7.05 15.20 -2.07
N ILE A 326 -7.22 14.20 -2.93
CA ILE A 326 -7.27 14.34 -4.38
C ILE A 326 -8.67 13.93 -4.82
N HIS A 327 -9.41 14.83 -5.44
CA HIS A 327 -10.73 14.54 -5.98
C HIS A 327 -10.65 14.37 -7.50
N LEU A 328 -10.95 13.17 -7.99
CA LEU A 328 -11.18 12.95 -9.41
C LEU A 328 -12.64 13.30 -9.74
N ASP A 329 -12.86 13.81 -10.93
CA ASP A 329 -14.16 14.27 -11.39
C ASP A 329 -14.56 13.54 -12.68
N ARG A 330 -15.77 12.99 -12.67
CA ARG A 330 -16.30 12.24 -13.81
C ARG A 330 -16.56 13.14 -15.02
N SER A 331 -17.05 14.35 -14.82
CA SER A 331 -17.36 15.29 -15.91
C SER A 331 -16.08 15.70 -16.68
N ILE A 332 -14.97 15.92 -15.96
CA ILE A 332 -13.67 16.18 -16.56
C ILE A 332 -13.19 14.98 -17.38
N ALA A 333 -13.33 13.76 -16.82
CA ALA A 333 -12.94 12.52 -17.52
C ALA A 333 -13.79 12.26 -18.78
N GLU A 334 -15.09 12.56 -18.74
CA GLU A 334 -16.01 12.45 -19.89
C GLU A 334 -15.60 13.40 -21.04
N MET A 335 -15.01 14.56 -20.71
CA MET A 335 -14.41 15.49 -21.68
C MET A 335 -13.00 15.06 -22.15
N ARG A 336 -12.50 13.90 -21.71
CA ARG A 336 -11.18 13.34 -22.04
C ARG A 336 -9.99 14.20 -21.59
N VAL A 337 -10.16 15.01 -20.55
CA VAL A 337 -9.10 15.75 -19.88
C VAL A 337 -8.52 14.88 -18.76
N PHE A 338 -7.20 14.58 -18.80
CA PHE A 338 -6.50 13.76 -17.81
C PHE A 338 -5.19 14.39 -17.37
N PRO A 339 -4.85 14.29 -16.06
CA PRO A 339 -5.64 13.67 -14.98
C PRO A 339 -6.94 14.44 -14.72
N ALA A 340 -8.03 13.73 -14.47
CA ALA A 340 -9.34 14.35 -14.26
C ALA A 340 -9.50 14.88 -12.83
N ILE A 341 -8.61 15.79 -12.40
CA ILE A 341 -8.56 16.30 -11.03
C ILE A 341 -9.46 17.54 -10.89
N GLN A 342 -10.32 17.51 -9.88
CA GLN A 342 -11.12 18.67 -9.47
C GLN A 342 -10.27 19.57 -8.57
N ILE A 343 -9.73 20.65 -9.13
CA ILE A 343 -8.70 21.50 -8.52
C ILE A 343 -9.16 22.08 -7.18
N VAL A 344 -10.38 22.62 -7.13
CA VAL A 344 -10.90 23.32 -5.94
C VAL A 344 -11.09 22.39 -4.73
N LYS A 345 -11.40 21.11 -4.98
CA LYS A 345 -11.60 20.10 -3.91
C LYS A 345 -10.32 19.38 -3.50
N THR A 346 -9.22 19.60 -4.25
CA THR A 346 -7.95 18.91 -4.07
C THR A 346 -6.97 19.77 -3.26
N GLY A 347 -6.25 19.16 -2.31
CA GLY A 347 -5.24 19.88 -1.54
C GLY A 347 -4.65 19.07 -0.38
N THR A 348 -3.58 19.61 0.21
CA THR A 348 -2.87 19.04 1.35
C THR A 348 -2.92 19.99 2.52
N ARG A 349 -3.26 19.49 3.71
CA ARG A 349 -3.20 20.28 4.96
C ARG A 349 -1.75 20.50 5.35
N ARG A 350 -1.42 21.70 5.78
CA ARG A 350 -0.07 22.10 6.18
C ARG A 350 0.96 21.95 5.06
N GLU A 351 0.54 22.18 3.80
CA GLU A 351 1.43 22.09 2.63
C GLU A 351 2.62 23.06 2.69
N GLU A 352 2.51 24.15 3.47
CA GLU A 352 3.61 25.07 3.77
C GLU A 352 4.82 24.38 4.44
N LEU A 353 4.64 23.20 5.05
CA LEU A 353 5.75 22.41 5.62
C LEU A 353 6.50 21.59 4.56
N LEU A 354 5.92 21.44 3.36
CA LEU A 354 6.44 20.63 2.26
C LEU A 354 7.04 21.47 1.12
N LEU A 355 6.72 22.75 1.08
CA LEU A 355 7.05 23.64 -0.03
C LEU A 355 8.01 24.74 0.45
N HIS A 356 8.89 25.19 -0.46
CA HIS A 356 9.63 26.42 -0.20
C HIS A 356 8.67 27.61 -0.16
N PRO A 357 8.88 28.64 0.67
CA PRO A 357 7.97 29.79 0.78
C PRO A 357 7.61 30.43 -0.58
N ASP A 358 8.59 30.67 -1.44
CA ASP A 358 8.37 31.26 -2.77
C ASP A 358 7.55 30.32 -3.70
N GLU A 359 7.76 29.00 -3.59
CA GLU A 359 7.00 27.99 -4.32
C GLU A 359 5.55 27.98 -3.83
N TYR A 360 5.35 28.03 -2.52
CA TYR A 360 4.01 28.07 -1.90
C TYR A 360 3.20 29.28 -2.37
N GLU A 361 3.76 30.48 -2.34
CA GLU A 361 3.07 31.68 -2.80
C GLU A 361 2.65 31.60 -4.27
N ARG A 362 3.51 31.06 -5.13
CA ARG A 362 3.21 30.86 -6.55
C ARG A 362 2.15 29.80 -6.79
N ILE A 363 2.19 28.70 -6.04
CA ILE A 363 1.16 27.66 -6.10
C ILE A 363 -0.20 28.20 -5.64
N VAL A 364 -0.24 28.99 -4.57
CA VAL A 364 -1.47 29.63 -4.11
C VAL A 364 -2.04 30.57 -5.18
N THR A 365 -1.18 31.36 -5.84
CA THR A 365 -1.59 32.25 -6.94
C THR A 365 -2.13 31.44 -8.13
N LEU A 366 -1.41 30.39 -8.55
CA LEU A 366 -1.83 29.48 -9.62
C LEU A 366 -3.21 28.86 -9.35
N ARG A 367 -3.41 28.34 -8.15
CA ARG A 367 -4.70 27.73 -7.75
C ARG A 367 -5.84 28.74 -7.72
N ARG A 368 -5.57 29.96 -7.27
CA ARG A 368 -6.56 31.02 -7.25
C ARG A 368 -7.03 31.37 -8.66
N GLN A 369 -6.09 31.54 -9.61
CA GLN A 369 -6.42 31.79 -11.01
C GLN A 369 -7.25 30.63 -11.62
N LEU A 370 -6.84 29.38 -11.39
CA LEU A 370 -7.56 28.21 -11.89
C LEU A 370 -8.95 28.05 -11.25
N SER A 371 -9.15 28.49 -10.01
CA SER A 371 -10.44 28.39 -9.31
C SER A 371 -11.53 29.33 -9.85
N GLU A 372 -11.16 30.33 -10.65
CA GLU A 372 -12.09 31.24 -11.30
C GLU A 372 -12.74 30.65 -12.56
N LEU A 373 -12.19 29.54 -13.07
CA LEU A 373 -12.65 28.85 -14.28
C LEU A 373 -13.56 27.65 -13.93
N PRO A 374 -14.44 27.25 -14.88
CA PRO A 374 -15.13 25.97 -14.79
C PRO A 374 -14.14 24.81 -14.64
N ALA A 375 -14.50 23.78 -13.87
CA ALA A 375 -13.58 22.71 -13.46
C ALA A 375 -12.83 22.04 -14.64
N ALA A 376 -13.51 21.76 -15.74
CA ALA A 376 -12.91 21.12 -16.91
C ALA A 376 -11.97 22.07 -17.65
N GLU A 377 -12.34 23.34 -17.83
CA GLU A 377 -11.50 24.36 -18.47
C GLU A 377 -10.24 24.64 -17.64
N ALA A 378 -10.39 24.72 -16.30
CA ALA A 378 -9.27 24.90 -15.39
C ALA A 378 -8.26 23.76 -15.51
N MET A 379 -8.73 22.52 -15.57
CA MET A 379 -7.85 21.35 -15.68
C MET A 379 -7.22 21.26 -17.09
N GLU A 380 -7.96 21.56 -18.14
CA GLU A 380 -7.45 21.59 -19.50
C GLU A 380 -6.36 22.66 -19.66
N LEU A 381 -6.59 23.86 -19.13
CA LEU A 381 -5.60 24.93 -19.09
C LEU A 381 -4.31 24.50 -18.36
N LEU A 382 -4.45 23.88 -17.18
CA LEU A 382 -3.31 23.37 -16.42
C LEU A 382 -2.55 22.31 -17.21
N VAL A 383 -3.23 21.32 -17.78
CA VAL A 383 -2.64 20.24 -18.58
C VAL A 383 -1.87 20.81 -19.77
N SER A 384 -2.48 21.75 -20.51
CA SER A 384 -1.83 22.42 -21.65
C SER A 384 -0.55 23.14 -21.22
N ASN A 385 -0.57 23.88 -20.12
CA ASN A 385 0.61 24.57 -19.62
C ASN A 385 1.70 23.59 -19.13
N LEU A 386 1.31 22.50 -18.48
CA LEU A 386 2.25 21.44 -18.08
C LEU A 386 2.93 20.77 -19.28
N GLN A 387 2.19 20.55 -20.38
CA GLN A 387 2.76 19.98 -21.62
C GLN A 387 3.74 20.92 -22.32
N HIS A 388 3.57 22.23 -22.17
CA HIS A 388 4.44 23.24 -22.79
C HIS A 388 5.61 23.68 -21.90
N THR A 389 5.74 23.15 -20.70
CA THR A 389 6.83 23.43 -19.75
C THR A 389 7.57 22.17 -19.38
N LYS A 390 8.88 22.27 -19.18
CA LYS A 390 9.75 21.12 -18.84
C LYS A 390 9.66 20.74 -17.37
N SER A 391 9.31 21.69 -16.50
CA SER A 391 9.24 21.46 -15.05
C SER A 391 8.16 22.32 -14.39
N ASN A 392 7.75 21.94 -13.18
CA ASN A 392 6.84 22.72 -12.36
C ASN A 392 7.44 24.08 -11.99
N ALA A 393 8.76 24.12 -11.75
CA ALA A 393 9.47 25.36 -11.50
C ALA A 393 9.37 26.33 -12.67
N GLU A 394 9.53 25.83 -13.91
CA GLU A 394 9.37 26.65 -15.11
C GLU A 394 7.94 27.19 -15.21
N LEU A 395 6.92 26.36 -15.00
CA LEU A 395 5.53 26.80 -15.01
C LEU A 395 5.25 27.89 -13.96
N LEU A 396 5.73 27.69 -12.72
CA LEU A 396 5.55 28.64 -11.63
C LEU A 396 6.29 29.96 -11.86
N LEU A 397 7.39 29.97 -12.62
CA LEU A 397 8.14 31.18 -12.97
C LEU A 397 7.51 31.94 -14.14
N THR A 398 7.00 31.22 -15.15
CA THR A 398 6.40 31.83 -16.35
C THR A 398 4.93 32.22 -16.17
N GLY A 399 4.24 31.59 -15.22
CA GLY A 399 2.80 31.72 -15.03
C GLY A 399 1.99 30.96 -16.09
N LEU A 400 0.66 30.96 -15.91
CA LEU A 400 -0.26 30.34 -16.87
C LEU A 400 -0.34 31.19 -18.15
N ARG A 401 -0.33 30.51 -19.29
CA ARG A 401 -0.56 31.11 -20.60
C ARG A 401 -1.99 30.78 -21.04
N GLY A 402 -2.71 31.75 -21.58
CA GLY A 402 -4.07 31.53 -22.10
C GLY A 402 -5.21 31.88 -21.16
N ILE A 403 -4.90 32.66 -20.08
CA ILE A 403 -5.91 33.33 -19.26
C ILE A 403 -6.24 34.68 -19.88
#